data_6829bc9eb5dc900733666fca43d55617
#
_entry.id   6829bc9eb5dc900733666fca43d55617
#
_cell.length_a   1.000
_cell.length_b   1.000
_cell.length_c   1.000
_cell.angle_alpha   90.00
_cell.angle_beta   90.00
_cell.angle_gamma   90.00
#
_symmetry.space_group_name_H-M   'P 1'
#
loop_
_entity.id
_entity.type
_entity.pdbx_description
1 polymer ?
#
loop_
_entity_poly.entity_id
_entity_poly.type
_entity_poly.pdbx_seq_one_letter_code
_entity_poly.pdbx_strand_id
1 'polypeptide(L)'
;VNTLGLTTQALPSSTGQVPPNDREGLEDIGYMTCMTLVLLGNYAQTGHFGGPLAYTPYNVAAHLAGPELGGMRYDYRRPKHPFGDKFLLAGGHNVPTGYALWMILGQALERKYKATGDKRYYVDPKVAILPIDALGFRRGAGALANLLK
;
A
#
# COMPACT_ATOMS: atom_id res chain seq x y z
N VAL A 1 -28.89 19.53 14.79
CA VAL A 1 -28.12 20.25 15.81
C VAL A 1 -26.84 19.44 16.03
N ASN A 2 -25.74 19.94 15.49
CA ASN A 2 -24.43 19.26 15.53
C ASN A 2 -23.74 19.64 16.85
N THR A 3 -23.91 18.83 17.87
CA THR A 3 -23.51 19.15 19.25
C THR A 3 -22.08 18.73 19.63
N LEU A 4 -21.24 18.28 18.70
CA LEU A 4 -19.90 17.81 19.02
C LEU A 4 -18.75 18.60 18.39
N GLY A 5 -18.98 19.69 17.66
CA GLY A 5 -17.90 20.55 17.15
C GLY A 5 -16.74 19.81 16.44
N LEU A 6 -16.96 18.56 16.06
CA LEU A 6 -16.00 17.80 15.30
C LEU A 6 -16.09 18.27 13.83
N THR A 7 -15.31 19.29 13.51
CA THR A 7 -14.96 19.53 12.13
C THR A 7 -14.32 18.22 11.62
N THR A 8 -15.03 17.54 10.76
CA THR A 8 -14.45 16.54 9.88
C THR A 8 -13.43 17.28 9.01
N GLN A 9 -12.23 17.48 9.53
CA GLN A 9 -11.13 17.77 8.65
C GLN A 9 -11.00 16.55 7.78
N ALA A 10 -11.43 16.69 6.52
CA ALA A 10 -11.11 15.72 5.50
C ALA A 10 -9.62 15.41 5.65
N LEU A 11 -9.28 14.14 5.78
CA LEU A 11 -7.88 13.72 5.66
C LEU A 11 -7.36 14.40 4.41
N PRO A 12 -6.23 15.12 4.48
CA PRO A 12 -5.68 15.75 3.30
C PRO A 12 -5.62 14.68 2.22
N SER A 13 -6.17 14.99 1.04
CA SER A 13 -6.21 14.09 -0.10
C SER A 13 -4.86 13.42 -0.19
N SER A 14 -4.84 12.10 -0.08
CA SER A 14 -3.62 11.34 0.08
C SER A 14 -2.74 11.65 -1.12
N THR A 15 -1.57 12.14 -0.83
CA THR A 15 -0.52 12.34 -1.79
C THR A 15 -0.26 11.03 -2.50
N GLY A 16 -0.38 11.04 -3.79
CA GLY A 16 -0.19 9.86 -4.63
C GLY A 16 -1.45 9.02 -4.85
N GLN A 17 -2.64 9.50 -4.48
CA GLN A 17 -3.85 8.90 -5.01
C GLN A 17 -3.90 9.12 -6.53
N VAL A 18 -4.03 8.02 -7.24
CA VAL A 18 -4.44 8.03 -8.63
C VAL A 18 -5.80 8.74 -8.68
N PRO A 19 -6.04 9.67 -9.62
CA PRO A 19 -7.32 10.34 -9.74
C PRO A 19 -8.45 9.31 -9.76
N PRO A 20 -9.61 9.58 -9.11
CA PRO A 20 -10.69 8.62 -8.98
C PRO A 20 -11.20 8.02 -10.29
N ASN A 21 -10.98 8.72 -11.40
CA ASN A 21 -11.42 8.31 -12.74
C ASN A 21 -10.28 7.76 -13.62
N ASP A 22 -9.08 7.61 -13.09
CA ASP A 22 -7.95 7.04 -13.82
C ASP A 22 -7.93 5.52 -13.66
N ARG A 23 -8.82 4.87 -14.41
CA ARG A 23 -8.92 3.42 -14.46
C ARG A 23 -7.64 2.78 -14.98
N GLU A 24 -7.05 3.36 -16.01
CA GLU A 24 -5.83 2.86 -16.64
C GLU A 24 -4.68 2.83 -15.62
N GLY A 25 -4.50 3.88 -14.85
CA GLY A 25 -3.48 3.92 -13.79
C GLY A 25 -3.71 2.88 -12.70
N LEU A 26 -4.97 2.57 -12.34
CA LEU A 26 -5.28 1.51 -11.38
C LEU A 26 -4.97 0.12 -11.97
N GLU A 27 -5.25 -0.09 -13.25
CA GLU A 27 -4.94 -1.34 -13.97
C GLU A 27 -3.41 -1.53 -14.07
N ASP A 28 -2.65 -0.48 -14.37
CA ASP A 28 -1.18 -0.50 -14.40
C ASP A 28 -0.58 -0.85 -13.03
N ILE A 29 -1.09 -0.24 -11.96
CA ILE A 29 -0.65 -0.56 -10.60
C ILE A 29 -1.01 -2.01 -10.25
N GLY A 30 -2.18 -2.49 -10.66
CA GLY A 30 -2.59 -3.88 -10.53
C GLY A 30 -1.62 -4.83 -11.23
N TYR A 31 -1.26 -4.53 -12.46
CA TYR A 31 -0.28 -5.31 -13.22
C TYR A 31 1.10 -5.33 -12.53
N MET A 32 1.62 -4.16 -12.12
CA MET A 32 2.88 -4.07 -11.40
C MET A 32 2.85 -4.85 -10.07
N THR A 33 1.71 -4.84 -9.39
CA THR A 33 1.51 -5.61 -8.15
C THR A 33 1.58 -7.10 -8.43
N CYS A 34 0.93 -7.60 -9.47
CA CYS A 34 1.02 -8.99 -9.90
C CYS A 34 2.45 -9.39 -10.26
N MET A 35 3.16 -8.56 -11.02
CA MET A 35 4.56 -8.82 -11.37
C MET A 35 5.45 -8.87 -10.12
N THR A 36 5.24 -7.96 -9.17
CA THR A 36 5.97 -7.96 -7.89
C THR A 36 5.69 -9.21 -7.09
N LEU A 37 4.45 -9.71 -7.08
CA LEU A 37 4.09 -10.97 -6.43
C LEU A 37 4.82 -12.17 -7.06
N VAL A 38 4.89 -12.22 -8.38
CA VAL A 38 5.62 -13.28 -9.10
C VAL A 38 7.10 -13.25 -8.73
N LEU A 39 7.71 -12.06 -8.69
CA LEU A 39 9.10 -11.89 -8.27
C LEU A 39 9.33 -12.31 -6.83
N LEU A 40 8.44 -11.93 -5.90
CA LEU A 40 8.50 -12.35 -4.49
C LEU A 40 8.44 -13.87 -4.36
N GLY A 41 7.50 -14.52 -5.07
CA GLY A 41 7.34 -15.97 -5.03
C GLY A 41 8.55 -16.68 -5.61
N ASN A 42 9.06 -16.20 -6.73
CA ASN A 42 10.26 -16.74 -7.37
C ASN A 42 11.49 -16.58 -6.49
N TYR A 43 11.68 -15.43 -5.87
CA TYR A 43 12.79 -15.19 -4.94
C TYR A 43 12.72 -16.05 -3.69
N ALA A 44 11.54 -16.13 -3.07
CA ALA A 44 11.34 -16.89 -1.84
C ALA A 44 11.35 -18.41 -2.07
N GLN A 45 11.07 -18.89 -3.29
CA GLN A 45 10.89 -20.29 -3.66
C GLN A 45 9.86 -21.01 -2.76
N THR A 46 8.89 -20.25 -2.23
CA THR A 46 7.86 -20.75 -1.33
C THR A 46 6.70 -19.77 -1.25
N GLY A 47 5.50 -20.25 -1.00
CA GLY A 47 4.31 -19.44 -0.80
C GLY A 47 3.13 -19.92 -1.64
N HIS A 48 1.97 -19.37 -1.31
CA HIS A 48 0.74 -19.59 -2.04
C HIS A 48 0.35 -18.26 -2.71
N PHE A 49 0.59 -18.13 -4.00
CA PHE A 49 0.40 -16.86 -4.73
C PHE A 49 -0.89 -16.78 -5.54
N GLY A 50 -1.63 -17.89 -5.69
CA GLY A 50 -2.90 -17.87 -6.41
C GLY A 50 -3.93 -16.92 -5.79
N GLY A 51 -4.10 -17.00 -4.47
CA GLY A 51 -4.96 -16.06 -3.74
C GLY A 51 -4.50 -14.60 -3.86
N PRO A 52 -3.24 -14.27 -3.55
CA PRO A 52 -2.69 -12.93 -3.72
C PRO A 52 -2.87 -12.36 -5.12
N LEU A 53 -2.62 -13.12 -6.17
CA LEU A 53 -2.80 -12.69 -7.56
C LEU A 53 -4.28 -12.39 -7.86
N ALA A 54 -5.18 -13.33 -7.52
CA ALA A 54 -6.63 -13.16 -7.73
C ALA A 54 -7.20 -11.97 -6.94
N TYR A 55 -6.65 -11.68 -5.76
CA TYR A 55 -7.11 -10.62 -4.89
C TYR A 55 -6.57 -9.22 -5.26
N THR A 56 -5.53 -9.15 -6.11
CA THR A 56 -4.84 -7.91 -6.45
C THR A 56 -5.76 -6.80 -6.97
N PRO A 57 -6.70 -7.02 -7.91
CA PRO A 57 -7.57 -5.95 -8.39
C PRO A 57 -8.40 -5.30 -7.27
N TYR A 58 -8.95 -6.12 -6.37
CA TYR A 58 -9.68 -5.63 -5.21
C TYR A 58 -8.76 -4.85 -4.25
N ASN A 59 -7.57 -5.37 -3.97
CA ASN A 59 -6.61 -4.73 -3.07
C ASN A 59 -6.19 -3.34 -3.58
N VAL A 60 -5.90 -3.22 -4.87
CA VAL A 60 -5.56 -1.94 -5.52
C VAL A 60 -6.73 -0.98 -5.43
N ALA A 61 -7.93 -1.40 -5.83
CA ALA A 61 -9.13 -0.56 -5.77
C ALA A 61 -9.44 -0.12 -4.34
N ALA A 62 -9.40 -1.04 -3.36
CA ALA A 62 -9.67 -0.71 -1.96
C ALA A 62 -8.72 0.37 -1.42
N HIS A 63 -7.44 0.35 -1.79
CA HIS A 63 -6.47 1.31 -1.26
C HIS A 63 -6.38 2.62 -2.07
N LEU A 64 -6.68 2.61 -3.36
CA LEU A 64 -6.35 3.71 -4.25
C LEU A 64 -7.56 4.39 -4.91
N ALA A 65 -8.72 3.75 -4.98
CA ALA A 65 -9.89 4.38 -5.60
C ALA A 65 -10.43 5.59 -4.81
N GLY A 66 -10.13 5.65 -3.52
CA GLY A 66 -10.64 6.70 -2.64
C GLY A 66 -12.06 6.45 -2.14
N PRO A 67 -12.46 7.14 -1.05
CA PRO A 67 -13.72 6.89 -0.37
C PRO A 67 -14.95 7.23 -1.23
N GLU A 68 -14.84 8.18 -2.15
CA GLU A 68 -15.92 8.57 -3.07
C GLU A 68 -16.34 7.44 -4.01
N LEU A 69 -15.41 6.52 -4.32
CA LEU A 69 -15.65 5.33 -5.14
C LEU A 69 -15.73 4.04 -4.31
N GLY A 70 -15.93 4.15 -3.00
CA GLY A 70 -16.02 2.99 -2.11
C GLY A 70 -14.66 2.42 -1.68
N GLY A 71 -13.56 3.07 -1.98
CA GLY A 71 -12.25 2.75 -1.47
C GLY A 71 -12.06 3.20 -0.02
N MET A 72 -10.93 2.85 0.56
CA MET A 72 -10.59 3.14 1.94
C MET A 72 -10.07 4.57 2.11
N ARG A 73 -10.33 5.17 3.29
CA ARG A 73 -9.61 6.35 3.79
C ARG A 73 -8.26 5.90 4.33
N TYR A 74 -7.31 5.68 3.44
CA TYR A 74 -6.01 5.12 3.77
C TYR A 74 -4.89 6.08 3.34
N ASP A 75 -4.02 6.44 4.29
CA ASP A 75 -2.80 7.19 4.02
C ASP A 75 -1.59 6.28 4.25
N TYR A 76 -0.92 5.89 3.18
CA TYR A 76 0.27 5.05 3.21
C TYR A 76 1.37 5.60 4.14
N ARG A 77 1.49 6.93 4.27
CA ARG A 77 2.50 7.58 5.13
C ARG A 77 2.13 7.50 6.61
N ARG A 78 0.85 7.28 6.92
CA ARG A 78 0.30 7.22 8.28
C ARG A 78 -0.69 6.06 8.43
N PRO A 79 -0.25 4.82 8.21
CA PRO A 79 -1.15 3.66 8.17
C PRO A 79 -1.86 3.39 9.51
N LYS A 80 -1.31 3.94 10.61
CA LYS A 80 -1.89 3.82 11.96
C LYS A 80 -2.73 5.03 12.38
N HIS A 81 -3.12 5.90 11.43
CA HIS A 81 -3.95 7.07 11.75
C HIS A 81 -5.27 6.63 12.41
N PRO A 82 -5.66 7.22 13.57
CA PRO A 82 -6.80 6.73 14.35
C PRO A 82 -8.13 6.80 13.61
N PHE A 83 -8.30 7.77 12.70
CA PHE A 83 -9.50 7.96 11.89
C PHE A 83 -9.38 7.38 10.46
N GLY A 84 -8.28 6.69 10.16
CA GLY A 84 -8.14 5.95 8.91
C GLY A 84 -8.82 4.59 8.98
N ASP A 85 -9.30 4.11 7.84
CA ASP A 85 -9.86 2.77 7.75
C ASP A 85 -8.78 1.73 7.99
N LYS A 86 -9.17 0.58 8.53
CA LYS A 86 -8.26 -0.52 8.86
C LYS A 86 -8.44 -1.66 7.88
N PHE A 87 -7.33 -2.10 7.33
CA PHE A 87 -7.30 -3.24 6.42
C PHE A 87 -6.95 -4.51 7.18
N LEU A 88 -7.84 -5.49 7.13
CA LEU A 88 -7.67 -6.77 7.81
C LEU A 88 -7.82 -7.90 6.80
N LEU A 89 -6.81 -8.76 6.73
CA LEU A 89 -6.81 -9.96 5.90
C LEU A 89 -7.01 -11.19 6.78
N ALA A 90 -8.19 -11.83 6.69
CA ALA A 90 -8.47 -13.06 7.40
C ALA A 90 -7.58 -14.22 6.90
N GLY A 91 -7.33 -14.29 5.59
CA GLY A 91 -6.42 -15.25 4.99
C GLY A 91 -4.97 -14.74 5.01
N GLY A 92 -4.16 -15.13 5.99
CA GLY A 92 -2.77 -14.68 6.13
C GLY A 92 -1.89 -14.95 4.90
N HIS A 93 -2.22 -15.95 4.09
CA HIS A 93 -1.52 -16.23 2.83
C HIS A 93 -1.74 -15.16 1.76
N ASN A 94 -2.73 -14.28 1.91
CA ASN A 94 -2.99 -13.15 1.01
C ASN A 94 -2.17 -11.90 1.35
N VAL A 95 -1.49 -11.84 2.48
CA VAL A 95 -0.68 -10.69 2.90
C VAL A 95 0.36 -10.23 1.86
N PRO A 96 0.99 -11.13 1.08
CA PRO A 96 1.92 -10.72 0.03
C PRO A 96 1.36 -9.70 -0.97
N THR A 97 0.04 -9.70 -1.24
CA THR A 97 -0.56 -8.69 -2.14
C THR A 97 -0.47 -7.27 -1.56
N GLY A 98 -0.64 -7.14 -0.23
CA GLY A 98 -0.41 -5.87 0.46
C GLY A 98 1.06 -5.44 0.38
N TYR A 99 1.99 -6.34 0.67
CA TYR A 99 3.43 -6.03 0.58
C TYR A 99 3.83 -5.58 -0.82
N ALA A 100 3.39 -6.27 -1.85
CA ALA A 100 3.68 -5.92 -3.23
C ALA A 100 3.17 -4.52 -3.58
N LEU A 101 1.92 -4.21 -3.25
CA LEU A 101 1.34 -2.89 -3.47
C LEU A 101 2.09 -1.81 -2.69
N TRP A 102 2.38 -2.04 -1.42
CA TRP A 102 3.08 -1.06 -0.58
C TRP A 102 4.51 -0.81 -1.01
N MET A 103 5.22 -1.81 -1.54
CA MET A 103 6.55 -1.60 -2.14
C MET A 103 6.47 -0.67 -3.35
N ILE A 104 5.47 -0.85 -4.22
CA ILE A 104 5.27 0.01 -5.40
C ILE A 104 5.00 1.44 -4.96
N LEU A 105 4.05 1.64 -4.02
CA LEU A 105 3.70 2.96 -3.52
C LEU A 105 4.86 3.63 -2.81
N GLY A 106 5.56 2.90 -1.93
CA GLY A 106 6.73 3.40 -1.21
C GLY A 106 7.83 3.85 -2.16
N GLN A 107 8.12 3.05 -3.18
CA GLN A 107 9.14 3.39 -4.18
C GLN A 107 8.72 4.58 -5.04
N ALA A 108 7.45 4.68 -5.42
CA ALA A 108 6.92 5.80 -6.19
C ALA A 108 7.03 7.12 -5.40
N LEU A 109 6.61 7.11 -4.13
CA LEU A 109 6.70 8.27 -3.26
C LEU A 109 8.16 8.67 -2.99
N GLU A 110 9.05 7.72 -2.72
CA GLU A 110 10.47 7.98 -2.52
C GLU A 110 11.11 8.63 -3.76
N ARG A 111 10.83 8.09 -4.95
CA ARG A 111 11.34 8.66 -6.21
C ARG A 111 10.82 10.08 -6.43
N LYS A 112 9.54 10.29 -6.19
CA LYS A 112 8.93 11.62 -6.36
C LYS A 112 9.49 12.62 -5.35
N TYR A 113 9.68 12.21 -4.10
CA TYR A 113 10.33 13.05 -3.09
C TYR A 113 11.76 13.42 -3.48
N LYS A 114 12.57 12.45 -3.92
CA LYS A 114 13.95 12.70 -4.39
C LYS A 114 14.01 13.65 -5.58
N ALA A 115 13.06 13.55 -6.50
CA ALA A 115 13.01 14.38 -7.70
C ALA A 115 12.53 15.81 -7.43
N THR A 116 11.64 16.01 -6.46
CA THR A 116 10.96 17.30 -6.26
C THR A 116 11.33 18.02 -4.96
N GLY A 117 11.86 17.30 -3.98
CA GLY A 117 12.05 17.82 -2.61
C GLY A 117 10.73 18.09 -1.86
N ASP A 118 9.59 17.79 -2.46
CA ASP A 118 8.28 18.09 -1.89
C ASP A 118 7.93 17.12 -0.75
N LYS A 119 7.83 17.67 0.46
CA LYS A 119 7.53 16.90 1.68
C LYS A 119 6.18 16.16 1.65
N ARG A 120 5.27 16.51 0.74
CA ARG A 120 4.02 15.76 0.55
C ARG A 120 4.27 14.32 0.12
N TYR A 121 5.41 14.05 -0.51
CA TYR A 121 5.81 12.71 -0.96
C TYR A 121 6.76 12.01 0.01
N TYR A 122 7.15 12.67 1.10
CA TYR A 122 8.02 12.06 2.10
C TYR A 122 7.30 10.95 2.85
N VAL A 123 7.95 9.79 2.93
CA VAL A 123 7.54 8.67 3.79
C VAL A 123 8.67 8.37 4.76
N ASP A 124 8.34 8.25 6.05
CA ASP A 124 9.33 7.84 7.04
C ASP A 124 9.86 6.43 6.70
N PRO A 125 11.18 6.24 6.56
CA PRO A 125 11.78 4.94 6.30
C PRO A 125 11.40 3.85 7.32
N LYS A 126 10.99 4.25 8.52
CA LYS A 126 10.49 3.30 9.54
C LYS A 126 9.10 2.77 9.23
N VAL A 127 8.36 3.42 8.34
CA VAL A 127 6.98 3.06 7.95
C VAL A 127 6.95 2.50 6.53
N ALA A 128 7.83 3.01 5.66
CA ALA A 128 7.89 2.60 4.26
C ALA A 128 8.23 1.11 4.13
N ILE A 129 7.52 0.44 3.25
CA ILE A 129 7.90 -0.87 2.73
C ILE A 129 8.48 -0.64 1.34
N LEU A 130 9.75 -0.96 1.18
CA LEU A 130 10.50 -0.71 -0.04
C LEU A 130 10.89 -2.03 -0.73
N PRO A 131 11.23 -2.02 -2.02
CA PRO A 131 11.65 -3.24 -2.73
C PRO A 131 12.79 -4.00 -2.08
N ILE A 132 13.69 -3.31 -1.35
CA ILE A 132 14.77 -3.95 -0.62
C ILE A 132 14.26 -4.86 0.51
N ASP A 133 13.12 -4.56 1.09
CA ASP A 133 12.51 -5.34 2.15
C ASP A 133 12.01 -6.70 1.64
N ALA A 134 11.81 -6.83 0.31
CA ALA A 134 11.49 -8.10 -0.34
C ALA A 134 12.52 -9.20 -0.06
N LEU A 135 13.78 -8.82 0.13
CA LEU A 135 14.88 -9.76 0.46
C LEU A 135 14.65 -10.47 1.80
N GLY A 136 13.87 -9.89 2.69
CA GLY A 136 13.44 -10.49 3.96
C GLY A 136 12.22 -11.39 3.88
N PHE A 137 11.51 -11.39 2.77
CA PHE A 137 10.27 -12.15 2.66
C PHE A 137 10.52 -13.66 2.87
N ARG A 138 9.90 -14.23 3.92
CA ARG A 138 10.03 -15.63 4.34
C ARG A 138 11.47 -16.10 4.63
N ARG A 139 12.38 -15.21 4.95
CA ARG A 139 13.81 -15.53 5.20
C ARG A 139 14.20 -15.49 6.69
N GLY A 140 13.24 -15.40 7.61
CA GLY A 140 13.51 -15.36 9.06
C GLY A 140 13.78 -13.95 9.59
N ALA A 141 14.19 -13.82 10.85
CA ALA A 141 14.07 -12.62 11.67
C ALA A 141 14.87 -11.37 11.23
N GLY A 142 15.84 -11.48 10.33
CA GLY A 142 16.75 -10.35 10.06
C GLY A 142 16.11 -9.16 9.35
N ALA A 143 15.50 -9.39 8.18
CA ALA A 143 14.92 -8.31 7.38
C ALA A 143 13.42 -8.14 7.61
N LEU A 144 12.71 -9.20 8.04
CA LEU A 144 11.28 -9.15 8.35
C LEU A 144 10.94 -8.35 9.60
N ALA A 145 11.86 -8.16 10.53
CA ALA A 145 11.65 -7.29 11.68
C ALA A 145 11.32 -5.85 11.26
N ASN A 146 11.72 -5.44 10.08
CA ASN A 146 11.41 -4.15 9.50
C ASN A 146 10.04 -4.09 8.82
N LEU A 147 9.49 -5.22 8.37
CA LEU A 147 8.16 -5.31 7.75
C LEU A 147 7.02 -5.33 8.77
N LEU A 148 7.32 -5.54 10.03
CA LEU A 148 6.38 -5.53 11.15
C LEU A 148 6.30 -4.17 11.85
N LYS A 149 6.82 -3.14 11.23
CA LYS A 149 6.85 -1.76 11.77
C LYS A 149 5.48 -1.12 11.92
#